data_a38c9ba1f2110f0ad873a6fa29b271b7
#
_entry.id   a38c9ba1f2110f0ad873a6fa29b271b7
#
_cell.length_a   1.000
_cell.length_b   1.000
_cell.length_c   1.000
_cell.angle_alpha   90.00
_cell.angle_beta   90.00
_cell.angle_gamma   90.00
#
_symmetry.space_group_name_H-M   'P 1'
#
loop_
_entity.id
_entity.type
_entity.pdbx_description
1 polymer ?
#
loop_
_entity_poly.entity_id
_entity_poly.type
_entity_poly.pdbx_seq_one_letter_code
_entity_poly.pdbx_strand_id
1 'polypeptide(L)'
;MAWLSTILAPVAFSPRCRGATQYAETLASHFHSQLTLLHVVPPPLGLFTALEAPAYSTATEVSEETQEKRKAELAQYAEGLCPDVAVRTEVVFGDPAHEIVETAREDHADLIVMATHGYGPFRRFLLGSVTAKVLHDAACPVWTGPHLEQAPDYRNITFRRIACAIDLADSSRCVLQWAGQFAREFDAQLDIVHVLPHTLIELGGMYFDPEWRGHAVEVVRQGICRLEQETHTSGEILIEFGDPPLAVAGVATSRKTDLVVIGRGKHGGLGGRLRANAYAILRESPCPVVTI
;
A
#
# COMPACT_ATOMS: atom_id res chain seq x y z
N MET A 1 16.01 -15.30 -8.33
CA MET A 1 14.53 -15.18 -8.29
C MET A 1 14.21 -13.70 -8.34
N ALA A 2 13.22 -13.31 -9.13
CA ALA A 2 12.76 -11.91 -9.14
C ALA A 2 12.25 -11.53 -7.75
N TRP A 3 12.54 -10.32 -7.31
CA TRP A 3 12.17 -9.85 -5.97
C TRP A 3 10.65 -9.66 -5.80
N LEU A 4 9.95 -9.20 -6.83
CA LEU A 4 8.50 -9.16 -6.92
C LEU A 4 8.05 -10.12 -8.02
N SER A 5 7.85 -11.40 -7.69
CA SER A 5 7.50 -12.44 -8.65
C SER A 5 6.00 -12.52 -8.88
N THR A 6 5.20 -12.19 -7.86
CA THR A 6 3.75 -12.31 -7.88
C THR A 6 3.10 -11.04 -7.33
N ILE A 7 2.27 -10.41 -8.15
CA ILE A 7 1.54 -9.19 -7.79
C ILE A 7 0.04 -9.48 -7.85
N LEU A 8 -0.68 -9.15 -6.77
CA LEU A 8 -2.14 -9.25 -6.70
C LEU A 8 -2.77 -7.86 -6.85
N ALA A 9 -3.67 -7.70 -7.81
CA ALA A 9 -4.41 -6.47 -8.03
C ALA A 9 -5.92 -6.70 -7.93
N PRO A 10 -6.55 -6.35 -6.79
CA PRO A 10 -8.00 -6.42 -6.64
C PRO A 10 -8.71 -5.39 -7.51
N VAL A 11 -9.70 -5.83 -8.29
CA VAL A 11 -10.45 -5.02 -9.26
C VAL A 11 -11.92 -4.95 -8.87
N ALA A 12 -12.45 -3.73 -8.70
CA ALA A 12 -13.87 -3.47 -8.48
C ALA A 12 -14.54 -2.75 -9.68
N PHE A 13 -13.94 -2.81 -10.87
CA PHE A 13 -14.40 -2.17 -12.12
C PHE A 13 -14.69 -0.66 -12.01
N SER A 14 -14.14 0.01 -11.01
CA SER A 14 -14.25 1.47 -10.88
C SER A 14 -13.11 2.17 -11.64
N PRO A 15 -13.26 3.43 -12.05
CA PRO A 15 -12.16 4.19 -12.66
C PRO A 15 -10.90 4.26 -11.79
N ARG A 16 -11.08 4.20 -10.45
CA ARG A 16 -9.99 4.20 -9.47
C ARG A 16 -9.15 2.93 -9.52
N CYS A 17 -9.80 1.79 -9.75
CA CYS A 17 -9.08 0.53 -9.89
C CYS A 17 -8.16 0.55 -11.11
N ARG A 18 -8.54 1.26 -12.19
CA ARG A 18 -7.70 1.34 -13.40
C ARG A 18 -6.34 1.95 -13.10
N GLY A 19 -6.28 3.02 -12.31
CA GLY A 19 -4.99 3.61 -11.93
C GLY A 19 -4.15 2.69 -11.05
N ALA A 20 -4.76 1.98 -10.09
CA ALA A 20 -4.05 0.97 -9.31
C ALA A 20 -3.51 -0.15 -10.21
N THR A 21 -4.32 -0.62 -11.17
CA THR A 21 -3.90 -1.64 -12.13
C THR A 21 -2.76 -1.15 -13.03
N GLN A 22 -2.71 0.12 -13.42
CA GLN A 22 -1.60 0.68 -14.19
C GLN A 22 -0.28 0.64 -13.42
N TYR A 23 -0.29 0.90 -12.11
CA TYR A 23 0.90 0.69 -11.28
C TYR A 23 1.27 -0.78 -11.16
N ALA A 24 0.29 -1.67 -10.97
CA ALA A 24 0.54 -3.10 -10.93
C ALA A 24 1.14 -3.62 -12.26
N GLU A 25 0.62 -3.13 -13.39
CA GLU A 25 1.10 -3.41 -14.73
C GLU A 25 2.55 -2.92 -14.96
N THR A 26 2.85 -1.68 -14.55
CA THR A 26 4.22 -1.12 -14.60
C THR A 26 5.20 -2.00 -13.84
N LEU A 27 4.84 -2.37 -12.62
CA LEU A 27 5.68 -3.21 -11.76
C LEU A 27 5.82 -4.61 -12.34
N ALA A 28 4.70 -5.22 -12.78
CA ALA A 28 4.73 -6.55 -13.37
C ALA A 28 5.57 -6.62 -14.65
N SER A 29 5.50 -5.59 -15.49
CA SER A 29 6.34 -5.48 -16.69
C SER A 29 7.81 -5.34 -16.32
N HIS A 30 8.15 -4.48 -15.34
CA HIS A 30 9.55 -4.24 -14.92
C HIS A 30 10.19 -5.47 -14.28
N PHE A 31 9.47 -6.15 -13.39
CA PHE A 31 9.98 -7.31 -12.64
C PHE A 31 9.73 -8.66 -13.32
N HIS A 32 9.03 -8.66 -14.47
CA HIS A 32 8.55 -9.87 -15.14
C HIS A 32 7.69 -10.74 -14.22
N SER A 33 6.83 -10.08 -13.42
CA SER A 33 5.97 -10.71 -12.44
C SER A 33 4.73 -11.34 -13.08
N GLN A 34 4.18 -12.35 -12.44
CA GLN A 34 2.81 -12.75 -12.68
C GLN A 34 1.86 -11.75 -12.01
N LEU A 35 0.95 -11.18 -12.78
CA LEU A 35 -0.09 -10.28 -12.29
C LEU A 35 -1.41 -11.04 -12.16
N THR A 36 -1.92 -11.20 -10.94
CA THR A 36 -3.26 -11.73 -10.70
C THR A 36 -4.25 -10.57 -10.54
N LEU A 37 -5.24 -10.50 -11.45
CA LEU A 37 -6.41 -9.63 -11.29
C LEU A 37 -7.49 -10.40 -10.55
N LEU A 38 -7.85 -9.94 -9.35
CA LEU A 38 -8.86 -10.57 -8.50
C LEU A 38 -10.13 -9.72 -8.45
N HIS A 39 -11.28 -10.30 -8.80
CA HIS A 39 -12.58 -9.68 -8.51
C HIS A 39 -13.32 -10.48 -7.46
N VAL A 40 -13.69 -9.84 -6.37
CA VAL A 40 -14.48 -10.45 -5.30
C VAL A 40 -15.92 -10.00 -5.41
N VAL A 41 -16.84 -10.95 -5.53
CA VAL A 41 -18.28 -10.74 -5.55
C VAL A 41 -18.79 -10.87 -4.12
N PRO A 42 -19.24 -9.78 -3.49
CA PRO A 42 -19.78 -9.87 -2.14
C PRO A 42 -21.12 -10.62 -2.13
N PRO A 43 -21.44 -11.36 -1.06
CA PRO A 43 -22.73 -12.02 -0.93
C PRO A 43 -23.85 -10.98 -0.95
N PRO A 44 -25.03 -11.31 -1.52
CA PRO A 44 -26.17 -10.41 -1.52
C PRO A 44 -26.59 -10.03 -0.09
N LEU A 45 -26.78 -8.74 0.15
CA LEU A 45 -27.15 -8.18 1.47
C LEU A 45 -28.42 -8.81 2.11
N GLY A 46 -29.23 -9.53 1.33
CA GLY A 46 -30.48 -10.17 1.80
C GLY A 46 -30.32 -11.57 2.40
N LEU A 47 -29.17 -12.21 2.30
CA LEU A 47 -29.00 -13.59 2.76
C LEU A 47 -28.99 -13.71 4.30
N PHE A 48 -28.68 -12.65 5.01
CA PHE A 48 -28.65 -12.64 6.48
C PHE A 48 -30.01 -12.35 7.14
N THR A 49 -31.01 -11.91 6.35
CA THR A 49 -32.37 -11.58 6.85
C THR A 49 -33.43 -12.64 6.50
N ALA A 50 -33.09 -13.61 5.67
CA ALA A 50 -34.03 -14.67 5.24
C ALA A 50 -33.85 -15.94 6.06
N LEU A 51 -34.31 -15.92 7.33
CA LEU A 51 -34.42 -17.11 8.17
C LEU A 51 -35.54 -18.07 7.74
N GLU A 52 -36.28 -17.74 6.68
CA GLU A 52 -37.42 -18.51 6.19
C GLU A 52 -37.53 -18.53 4.65
N ALA A 53 -36.60 -19.17 3.93
CA ALA A 53 -36.88 -19.49 2.54
C ALA A 53 -36.21 -20.80 2.07
N PRO A 54 -36.95 -21.76 1.50
CA PRO A 54 -36.41 -22.98 0.87
C PRO A 54 -35.96 -22.63 -0.57
N ALA A 55 -34.79 -22.06 -0.76
CA ALA A 55 -34.32 -21.66 -2.07
C ALA A 55 -32.81 -21.92 -2.26
N TYR A 56 -32.34 -23.10 -1.88
CA TYR A 56 -30.95 -23.50 -2.16
C TYR A 56 -30.64 -23.61 -3.66
N SER A 57 -31.58 -23.96 -4.52
CA SER A 57 -31.34 -24.11 -5.97
C SER A 57 -31.22 -22.78 -6.70
N THR A 58 -32.08 -21.82 -6.44
CA THR A 58 -32.09 -20.51 -7.11
C THR A 58 -30.92 -19.62 -6.71
N ALA A 59 -30.44 -19.73 -5.48
CA ALA A 59 -29.27 -18.98 -5.02
C ALA A 59 -27.97 -19.49 -5.69
N THR A 60 -27.87 -20.78 -5.96
CA THR A 60 -26.72 -21.40 -6.63
C THR A 60 -26.70 -21.02 -8.12
N GLU A 61 -27.83 -21.08 -8.82
CA GLU A 61 -27.94 -20.71 -10.23
C GLU A 61 -27.65 -19.21 -10.47
N VAL A 62 -28.18 -18.34 -9.64
CA VAL A 62 -27.90 -16.89 -9.68
C VAL A 62 -26.42 -16.61 -9.40
N SER A 63 -25.75 -17.44 -8.58
CA SER A 63 -24.33 -17.27 -8.31
C SER A 63 -23.46 -17.69 -9.50
N GLU A 64 -23.79 -18.77 -10.22
CA GLU A 64 -23.05 -19.25 -11.39
C GLU A 64 -23.15 -18.26 -12.58
N GLU A 65 -24.34 -17.80 -12.91
CA GLU A 65 -24.53 -16.78 -13.95
C GLU A 65 -23.78 -15.48 -13.62
N THR A 66 -23.85 -15.06 -12.38
CA THR A 66 -23.12 -13.87 -11.91
C THR A 66 -21.62 -14.09 -12.01
N GLN A 67 -21.11 -15.27 -11.66
CA GLN A 67 -19.70 -15.60 -11.75
C GLN A 67 -19.21 -15.58 -13.20
N GLU A 68 -19.90 -16.23 -14.12
CA GLU A 68 -19.54 -16.25 -15.54
C GLU A 68 -19.55 -14.84 -16.15
N LYS A 69 -20.54 -14.03 -15.81
CA LYS A 69 -20.59 -12.63 -16.22
C LYS A 69 -19.38 -11.83 -15.70
N ARG A 70 -19.03 -12.00 -14.41
CA ARG A 70 -17.87 -11.30 -13.82
C ARG A 70 -16.55 -11.81 -14.35
N LYS A 71 -16.43 -13.10 -14.66
CA LYS A 71 -15.27 -13.66 -15.36
C LYS A 71 -15.09 -13.04 -16.74
N ALA A 72 -16.16 -12.93 -17.53
CA ALA A 72 -16.11 -12.27 -18.83
C ALA A 72 -15.74 -10.80 -18.75
N GLU A 73 -16.32 -10.05 -17.79
CA GLU A 73 -15.97 -8.64 -17.53
C GLU A 73 -14.49 -8.48 -17.12
N LEU A 74 -13.99 -9.36 -16.28
CA LEU A 74 -12.60 -9.34 -15.83
C LEU A 74 -11.62 -9.72 -16.94
N ALA A 75 -11.97 -10.71 -17.77
CA ALA A 75 -11.20 -11.08 -18.95
C ALA A 75 -11.11 -9.92 -19.95
N GLN A 76 -12.23 -9.28 -20.25
CA GLN A 76 -12.27 -8.08 -21.11
C GLN A 76 -11.43 -6.93 -20.51
N TYR A 77 -11.46 -6.77 -19.20
CA TYR A 77 -10.62 -5.77 -18.51
C TYR A 77 -9.11 -6.09 -18.68
N ALA A 78 -8.74 -7.37 -18.60
CA ALA A 78 -7.37 -7.85 -18.78
C ALA A 78 -6.85 -7.67 -20.22
N GLU A 79 -7.70 -7.78 -21.25
CA GLU A 79 -7.33 -7.53 -22.65
C GLU A 79 -6.82 -6.12 -22.91
N GLY A 80 -7.17 -5.16 -22.04
CA GLY A 80 -6.71 -3.77 -22.11
C GLY A 80 -5.35 -3.53 -21.48
N LEU A 81 -4.67 -4.55 -20.94
CA LEU A 81 -3.35 -4.47 -20.33
C LEU A 81 -2.22 -4.75 -21.32
N CYS A 82 -0.98 -4.49 -20.90
CA CYS A 82 0.21 -4.75 -21.68
C CYS A 82 0.32 -6.23 -22.07
N PRO A 83 0.50 -6.56 -23.36
CA PRO A 83 0.65 -7.93 -23.82
C PRO A 83 1.86 -8.67 -23.24
N ASP A 84 2.87 -7.93 -22.78
CA ASP A 84 4.12 -8.50 -22.25
C ASP A 84 4.02 -8.89 -20.77
N VAL A 85 2.87 -8.60 -20.11
CA VAL A 85 2.62 -8.99 -18.71
C VAL A 85 1.86 -10.30 -18.66
N ALA A 86 2.38 -11.27 -17.91
CA ALA A 86 1.66 -12.53 -17.63
C ALA A 86 0.48 -12.25 -16.68
N VAL A 87 -0.74 -12.18 -17.21
CA VAL A 87 -1.95 -11.87 -16.43
C VAL A 87 -2.76 -13.15 -16.19
N ARG A 88 -3.14 -13.37 -14.93
CA ARG A 88 -4.15 -14.33 -14.48
C ARG A 88 -5.39 -13.57 -13.99
N THR A 89 -6.56 -14.04 -14.31
CA THR A 89 -7.83 -13.47 -13.83
C THR A 89 -8.52 -14.46 -12.91
N GLU A 90 -9.06 -13.95 -11.79
CA GLU A 90 -9.76 -14.78 -10.82
C GLU A 90 -10.99 -14.06 -10.27
N VAL A 91 -12.11 -14.80 -10.14
CA VAL A 91 -13.36 -14.31 -9.56
C VAL A 91 -13.76 -15.23 -8.43
N VAL A 92 -13.87 -14.68 -7.23
CA VAL A 92 -14.24 -15.39 -6.01
C VAL A 92 -15.47 -14.75 -5.35
N PHE A 93 -16.17 -15.51 -4.51
CA PHE A 93 -17.31 -15.03 -3.73
C PHE A 93 -16.95 -14.97 -2.26
N GLY A 94 -17.24 -13.85 -1.61
CA GLY A 94 -16.97 -13.73 -0.19
C GLY A 94 -16.88 -12.28 0.32
N ASP A 95 -16.37 -12.11 1.54
CA ASP A 95 -16.00 -10.80 2.08
C ASP A 95 -14.78 -10.27 1.32
N PRO A 96 -14.87 -9.14 0.62
CA PRO A 96 -13.79 -8.70 -0.24
C PRO A 96 -12.43 -8.56 0.46
N ALA A 97 -12.40 -8.10 1.70
CA ALA A 97 -11.13 -7.95 2.40
C ALA A 97 -10.53 -9.29 2.80
N HIS A 98 -11.37 -10.24 3.22
CA HIS A 98 -10.96 -11.59 3.56
C HIS A 98 -10.40 -12.32 2.32
N GLU A 99 -11.16 -12.34 1.23
CA GLU A 99 -10.76 -13.04 0.01
C GLU A 99 -9.48 -12.47 -0.61
N ILE A 100 -9.29 -11.14 -0.57
CA ILE A 100 -8.04 -10.51 -1.04
C ILE A 100 -6.83 -10.99 -0.22
N VAL A 101 -6.97 -11.04 1.11
CA VAL A 101 -5.89 -11.47 2.00
C VAL A 101 -5.58 -12.97 1.83
N GLU A 102 -6.62 -13.81 1.74
CA GLU A 102 -6.46 -15.24 1.53
C GLU A 102 -5.86 -15.57 0.15
N THR A 103 -6.35 -14.96 -0.92
CA THR A 103 -5.75 -15.12 -2.25
C THR A 103 -4.28 -14.69 -2.27
N ALA A 104 -3.96 -13.55 -1.63
CA ALA A 104 -2.57 -13.10 -1.53
C ALA A 104 -1.69 -14.11 -0.78
N ARG A 105 -2.22 -14.76 0.26
CA ARG A 105 -1.52 -15.79 1.04
C ARG A 105 -1.33 -17.08 0.23
N GLU A 106 -2.37 -17.55 -0.45
CA GLU A 106 -2.36 -18.78 -1.26
C GLU A 106 -1.43 -18.66 -2.46
N ASP A 107 -1.46 -17.52 -3.14
CA ASP A 107 -0.61 -17.21 -4.28
C ASP A 107 0.82 -16.82 -3.88
N HIS A 108 1.12 -16.73 -2.58
CA HIS A 108 2.39 -16.17 -2.07
C HIS A 108 2.71 -14.83 -2.72
N ALA A 109 1.72 -13.92 -2.77
CA ALA A 109 1.89 -12.61 -3.38
C ALA A 109 2.98 -11.80 -2.67
N ASP A 110 3.90 -11.26 -3.44
CA ASP A 110 4.97 -10.37 -2.94
C ASP A 110 4.46 -8.94 -2.72
N LEU A 111 3.36 -8.57 -3.38
CA LEU A 111 2.77 -7.24 -3.33
C LEU A 111 1.27 -7.28 -3.66
N ILE A 112 0.46 -6.58 -2.86
CA ILE A 112 -0.92 -6.23 -3.23
C ILE A 112 -0.93 -4.79 -3.72
N VAL A 113 -1.50 -4.53 -4.91
CA VAL A 113 -1.67 -3.17 -5.46
C VAL A 113 -3.16 -2.88 -5.58
N MET A 114 -3.67 -1.93 -4.77
CA MET A 114 -5.10 -1.67 -4.73
C MET A 114 -5.43 -0.18 -4.56
N ALA A 115 -6.60 0.23 -5.06
CA ALA A 115 -7.11 1.58 -4.84
C ALA A 115 -7.51 1.79 -3.37
N THR A 116 -7.46 3.04 -2.90
CA THR A 116 -7.92 3.40 -1.55
C THR A 116 -9.43 3.21 -1.35
N HIS A 117 -10.22 3.24 -2.44
CA HIS A 117 -11.68 3.15 -2.42
C HIS A 117 -12.20 2.40 -3.64
N GLY A 118 -13.33 1.67 -3.45
CA GLY A 118 -14.12 1.16 -4.55
C GLY A 118 -15.17 2.17 -5.05
N TYR A 119 -16.45 1.74 -5.18
CA TYR A 119 -17.56 2.60 -5.59
C TYR A 119 -18.02 3.56 -4.49
N GLY A 120 -18.08 4.88 -4.76
CA GLY A 120 -18.75 5.87 -3.90
C GLY A 120 -18.29 7.31 -4.14
N PRO A 121 -19.22 8.28 -4.36
CA PRO A 121 -18.88 9.65 -4.77
C PRO A 121 -18.38 10.57 -3.64
N PHE A 122 -18.53 10.22 -2.37
CA PHE A 122 -18.44 11.17 -1.26
C PHE A 122 -17.21 11.08 -0.34
N ARG A 123 -16.16 10.29 -0.66
CA ARG A 123 -15.10 10.01 0.31
C ARG A 123 -13.67 10.23 -0.21
N ARG A 124 -13.38 11.43 -0.70
CA ARG A 124 -12.00 11.81 -1.12
C ARG A 124 -10.95 11.72 0.01
N PHE A 125 -11.39 11.67 1.27
CA PHE A 125 -10.51 11.75 2.45
C PHE A 125 -10.60 10.56 3.41
N LEU A 126 -11.34 9.51 3.07
CA LEU A 126 -11.49 8.34 3.94
C LEU A 126 -10.98 7.09 3.23
N LEU A 127 -10.15 6.33 3.90
CA LEU A 127 -9.73 5.01 3.44
C LEU A 127 -10.95 4.08 3.41
N GLY A 128 -11.15 3.33 2.32
CA GLY A 128 -12.25 2.36 2.21
C GLY A 128 -12.12 1.23 3.23
N SER A 129 -13.26 0.70 3.70
CA SER A 129 -13.28 -0.37 4.70
C SER A 129 -12.53 -1.62 4.26
N VAL A 130 -12.63 -2.00 2.98
CA VAL A 130 -11.89 -3.13 2.40
C VAL A 130 -10.40 -2.85 2.45
N THR A 131 -9.96 -1.70 1.95
CA THR A 131 -8.53 -1.33 1.93
C THR A 131 -7.97 -1.24 3.34
N ALA A 132 -8.72 -0.66 4.29
CA ALA A 132 -8.32 -0.59 5.69
C ALA A 132 -8.09 -1.98 6.30
N LYS A 133 -8.98 -2.93 5.99
CA LYS A 133 -8.91 -4.31 6.48
C LYS A 133 -7.74 -5.07 5.83
N VAL A 134 -7.55 -4.92 4.51
CA VAL A 134 -6.39 -5.50 3.80
C VAL A 134 -5.07 -4.96 4.35
N LEU A 135 -4.94 -3.65 4.54
CA LEU A 135 -3.76 -3.02 5.15
C LEU A 135 -3.47 -3.55 6.56
N HIS A 136 -4.50 -3.93 7.29
CA HIS A 136 -4.37 -4.52 8.63
C HIS A 136 -3.95 -5.98 8.59
N ASP A 137 -4.55 -6.79 7.71
CA ASP A 137 -4.52 -8.25 7.76
C ASP A 137 -3.50 -8.87 6.79
N ALA A 138 -3.12 -8.18 5.71
CA ALA A 138 -2.19 -8.72 4.71
C ALA A 138 -0.80 -9.01 5.28
N ALA A 139 -0.22 -10.14 4.92
CA ALA A 139 1.14 -10.52 5.31
C ALA A 139 2.22 -9.91 4.41
N CYS A 140 1.89 -9.58 3.16
CA CYS A 140 2.79 -8.95 2.19
C CYS A 140 2.61 -7.43 2.12
N PRO A 141 3.55 -6.68 1.54
CA PRO A 141 3.42 -5.26 1.27
C PRO A 141 2.12 -4.90 0.55
N VAL A 142 1.55 -3.72 0.89
CA VAL A 142 0.35 -3.19 0.22
C VAL A 142 0.63 -1.81 -0.35
N TRP A 143 0.49 -1.69 -1.67
CA TRP A 143 0.59 -0.46 -2.44
C TRP A 143 -0.78 0.17 -2.60
N THR A 144 -0.95 1.41 -2.15
CA THR A 144 -2.21 2.15 -2.30
C THR A 144 -1.96 3.66 -2.29
N GLY A 145 -2.96 4.46 -2.60
CA GLY A 145 -2.85 5.92 -2.53
C GLY A 145 -4.07 6.65 -3.08
N PRO A 146 -4.31 7.89 -2.65
CA PRO A 146 -5.48 8.66 -3.05
C PRO A 146 -5.44 9.14 -4.50
N HIS A 147 -4.25 9.19 -5.13
CA HIS A 147 -4.03 9.73 -6.47
C HIS A 147 -4.02 8.67 -7.57
N LEU A 148 -4.27 7.41 -7.25
CA LEU A 148 -4.30 6.34 -8.24
C LEU A 148 -5.39 6.52 -9.31
N GLU A 149 -6.43 7.35 -9.05
CA GLU A 149 -7.48 7.66 -10.04
C GLU A 149 -6.95 8.41 -11.28
N GLN A 150 -5.83 9.09 -11.14
CA GLN A 150 -5.20 9.91 -12.18
C GLN A 150 -3.84 9.35 -12.59
N ALA A 151 -3.62 8.05 -12.34
CA ALA A 151 -2.36 7.43 -12.74
C ALA A 151 -2.14 7.63 -14.26
N PRO A 152 -0.94 8.01 -14.66
CA PRO A 152 -0.58 8.07 -16.07
C PRO A 152 -0.62 6.67 -16.67
N ASP A 153 -0.63 6.59 -18.00
CA ASP A 153 -0.42 5.32 -18.70
C ASP A 153 0.80 4.59 -18.12
N TYR A 154 0.71 3.26 -17.98
CA TYR A 154 1.75 2.43 -17.35
C TYR A 154 3.16 2.69 -17.91
N ARG A 155 3.28 3.04 -19.20
CA ARG A 155 4.55 3.37 -19.88
C ARG A 155 5.19 4.65 -19.39
N ASN A 156 4.41 5.54 -18.78
CA ASN A 156 4.84 6.86 -18.32
C ASN A 156 5.06 6.91 -16.80
N ILE A 157 4.76 5.81 -16.09
CA ILE A 157 5.04 5.71 -14.66
C ILE A 157 6.55 5.51 -14.47
N THR A 158 7.17 6.44 -13.76
CA THR A 158 8.60 6.40 -13.43
C THR A 158 8.79 6.64 -11.94
N PHE A 159 9.81 6.01 -11.36
CA PHE A 159 10.19 6.20 -9.97
C PHE A 159 11.60 6.77 -9.93
N ARG A 160 11.74 8.07 -9.69
CA ARG A 160 13.02 8.78 -9.63
C ARG A 160 13.42 9.12 -8.20
N ARG A 161 12.43 9.27 -7.33
CA ARG A 161 12.66 9.61 -5.92
C ARG A 161 11.68 8.89 -5.01
N ILE A 162 12.23 8.24 -3.99
CA ILE A 162 11.48 7.44 -3.03
C ILE A 162 11.73 8.02 -1.64
N ALA A 163 10.68 8.25 -0.86
CA ALA A 163 10.80 8.63 0.54
C ALA A 163 10.47 7.41 1.43
N CYS A 164 11.40 7.02 2.26
CA CYS A 164 11.25 5.96 3.25
C CYS A 164 11.09 6.59 4.63
N ALA A 165 9.86 6.60 5.18
CA ALA A 165 9.62 7.15 6.50
C ALA A 165 9.70 6.06 7.57
N ILE A 166 10.63 6.23 8.52
CA ILE A 166 10.93 5.28 9.59
C ILE A 166 10.81 5.93 10.97
N ASP A 167 10.43 5.13 11.96
CA ASP A 167 10.28 5.55 13.37
C ASP A 167 11.37 5.01 14.29
N LEU A 168 12.39 4.35 13.71
CA LEU A 168 13.48 3.66 14.41
C LEU A 168 13.01 2.50 15.31
N ALA A 169 11.77 2.01 15.15
CA ALA A 169 11.32 0.78 15.77
C ALA A 169 11.86 -0.46 15.01
N ASP A 170 11.67 -1.64 15.56
CA ASP A 170 12.19 -2.91 15.00
C ASP A 170 11.78 -3.14 13.53
N SER A 171 10.58 -2.70 13.14
CA SER A 171 10.08 -2.79 11.76
C SER A 171 10.82 -1.88 10.78
N SER A 172 11.52 -0.84 11.25
CA SER A 172 12.23 0.11 10.39
C SER A 172 13.30 -0.54 9.52
N ARG A 173 13.89 -1.65 9.99
CA ARG A 173 14.84 -2.45 9.21
C ARG A 173 14.18 -3.00 7.94
N CYS A 174 13.04 -3.67 8.05
CA CYS A 174 12.34 -4.25 6.91
C CYS A 174 11.86 -3.16 5.94
N VAL A 175 11.37 -2.03 6.48
CA VAL A 175 10.90 -0.89 5.69
C VAL A 175 12.04 -0.28 4.87
N LEU A 176 13.19 -0.03 5.51
CA LEU A 176 14.36 0.55 4.85
C LEU A 176 14.97 -0.42 3.82
N GLN A 177 15.03 -1.71 4.16
CA GLN A 177 15.52 -2.75 3.25
C GLN A 177 14.66 -2.83 1.99
N TRP A 178 13.33 -2.83 2.12
CA TRP A 178 12.40 -2.83 1.00
C TRP A 178 12.55 -1.57 0.15
N ALA A 179 12.57 -0.40 0.77
CA ALA A 179 12.71 0.88 0.07
C ALA A 179 14.05 0.99 -0.68
N GLY A 180 15.13 0.55 -0.05
CA GLY A 180 16.46 0.56 -0.66
C GLY A 180 16.58 -0.41 -1.83
N GLN A 181 15.93 -1.58 -1.75
CA GLN A 181 15.89 -2.52 -2.88
C GLN A 181 15.08 -1.94 -4.03
N PHE A 182 13.90 -1.37 -3.75
CA PHE A 182 13.08 -0.72 -4.77
C PHE A 182 13.81 0.44 -5.44
N ALA A 183 14.50 1.27 -4.66
CA ALA A 183 15.29 2.38 -5.18
C ALA A 183 16.41 1.90 -6.14
N ARG A 184 17.11 0.82 -5.81
CA ARG A 184 18.14 0.24 -6.68
C ARG A 184 17.59 -0.31 -7.99
N GLU A 185 16.42 -0.96 -7.96
CA GLU A 185 15.78 -1.53 -9.17
C GLU A 185 15.39 -0.46 -10.19
N PHE A 186 15.02 0.73 -9.71
CA PHE A 186 14.60 1.85 -10.57
C PHE A 186 15.67 2.94 -10.73
N ASP A 187 16.89 2.76 -10.21
CA ASP A 187 17.94 3.79 -10.17
C ASP A 187 17.42 5.11 -9.56
N ALA A 188 16.59 4.98 -8.52
CA ALA A 188 15.93 6.09 -7.87
C ALA A 188 16.73 6.63 -6.68
N GLN A 189 16.61 7.93 -6.43
CA GLN A 189 17.13 8.54 -5.20
C GLN A 189 16.28 8.12 -4.01
N LEU A 190 16.92 7.79 -2.89
CA LEU A 190 16.26 7.43 -1.64
C LEU A 190 16.43 8.53 -0.60
N ASP A 191 15.32 9.07 -0.12
CA ASP A 191 15.24 9.96 1.04
C ASP A 191 14.79 9.14 2.25
N ILE A 192 15.60 9.11 3.32
CA ILE A 192 15.27 8.44 4.58
C ILE A 192 14.73 9.50 5.54
N VAL A 193 13.44 9.45 5.81
CA VAL A 193 12.71 10.48 6.58
C VAL A 193 12.47 9.98 7.99
N HIS A 194 12.88 10.75 8.99
CA HIS A 194 12.50 10.55 10.38
C HIS A 194 11.90 11.83 10.94
N VAL A 195 10.80 11.72 11.70
CA VAL A 195 10.12 12.86 12.28
C VAL A 195 10.20 12.80 13.80
N LEU A 196 10.78 13.83 14.39
CA LEU A 196 10.79 14.06 15.82
C LEU A 196 9.49 14.80 16.22
N PRO A 197 8.57 14.15 16.97
CA PRO A 197 7.31 14.77 17.34
C PRO A 197 7.52 15.99 18.27
N HIS A 198 6.70 17.01 18.12
CA HIS A 198 6.72 18.18 19.02
C HIS A 198 6.50 17.83 20.49
N THR A 199 5.74 16.77 20.78
CA THR A 199 5.47 16.32 22.15
C THR A 199 6.73 15.94 22.92
N LEU A 200 7.77 15.44 22.25
CA LEU A 200 9.07 15.19 22.89
C LEU A 200 9.77 16.48 23.30
N ILE A 201 9.53 17.56 22.57
CA ILE A 201 10.05 18.91 22.87
C ILE A 201 9.29 19.53 24.03
N GLU A 202 7.96 19.30 24.11
CA GLU A 202 7.07 19.85 25.15
C GLU A 202 7.26 19.17 26.51
N LEU A 203 7.44 17.84 26.54
CA LEU A 203 7.63 17.09 27.78
C LEU A 203 8.97 17.36 28.48
N GLY A 204 9.99 17.83 27.74
CA GLY A 204 11.32 18.12 28.28
C GLY A 204 11.41 19.46 29.02
N GLY A 205 10.38 20.33 29.00
CA GLY A 205 10.44 21.68 29.58
C GLY A 205 11.50 22.57 28.94
N MET A 206 12.14 22.14 27.88
CA MET A 206 13.29 22.77 27.23
C MET A 206 12.91 23.31 25.85
N TYR A 207 11.85 24.09 25.78
CA TYR A 207 11.29 24.64 24.53
C TYR A 207 12.30 25.34 23.61
N PHE A 208 13.47 25.70 24.11
CA PHE A 208 14.43 26.53 23.37
C PHE A 208 15.90 26.17 23.60
N ASP A 209 16.23 24.94 24.04
CA ASP A 209 17.64 24.57 24.11
C ASP A 209 18.14 24.05 22.76
N PRO A 210 18.92 24.85 22.01
CA PRO A 210 19.50 24.42 20.74
C PRO A 210 20.44 23.22 20.88
N GLU A 211 21.10 23.05 22.04
CA GLU A 211 22.02 21.96 22.30
C GLU A 211 21.26 20.64 22.40
N TRP A 212 20.10 20.64 23.08
CA TRP A 212 19.25 19.45 23.16
C TRP A 212 18.73 19.03 21.77
N ARG A 213 18.27 19.99 20.96
CA ARG A 213 17.81 19.70 19.58
C ARG A 213 18.94 19.12 18.74
N GLY A 214 20.13 19.69 18.83
CA GLY A 214 21.33 19.18 18.15
C GLY A 214 21.66 17.75 18.57
N HIS A 215 21.60 17.49 19.87
CA HIS A 215 21.85 16.16 20.41
C HIS A 215 20.79 15.14 19.95
N ALA A 216 19.51 15.49 19.99
CA ALA A 216 18.43 14.61 19.52
C ALA A 216 18.57 14.26 18.02
N VAL A 217 18.89 15.25 17.19
CA VAL A 217 19.16 15.04 15.76
C VAL A 217 20.35 14.08 15.55
N GLU A 218 21.43 14.27 16.32
CA GLU A 218 22.62 13.42 16.20
C GLU A 218 22.34 11.99 16.62
N VAL A 219 21.61 11.76 17.70
CA VAL A 219 21.20 10.42 18.15
C VAL A 219 20.36 9.71 17.07
N VAL A 220 19.38 10.41 16.50
CA VAL A 220 18.55 9.89 15.41
C VAL A 220 19.40 9.57 14.17
N ARG A 221 20.30 10.47 13.77
CA ARG A 221 21.20 10.27 12.63
C ARG A 221 22.06 9.04 12.82
N GLN A 222 22.65 8.86 13.98
CA GLN A 222 23.45 7.67 14.29
C GLN A 222 22.60 6.38 14.24
N GLY A 223 21.35 6.44 14.72
CA GLY A 223 20.41 5.32 14.62
C GLY A 223 20.11 4.95 13.16
N ILE A 224 19.87 5.95 12.30
CA ILE A 224 19.65 5.74 10.87
C ILE A 224 20.90 5.19 10.19
N CYS A 225 22.08 5.77 10.42
CA CYS A 225 23.35 5.28 9.84
C CYS A 225 23.63 3.81 10.21
N ARG A 226 23.28 3.39 11.43
CA ARG A 226 23.37 1.98 11.84
C ARG A 226 22.42 1.11 11.01
N LEU A 227 21.16 1.53 10.83
CA LEU A 227 20.20 0.80 9.99
C LEU A 227 20.66 0.72 8.53
N GLU A 228 21.24 1.79 7.97
CA GLU A 228 21.81 1.79 6.62
C GLU A 228 22.90 0.74 6.48
N GLN A 229 23.81 0.64 7.46
CA GLN A 229 24.87 -0.39 7.47
C GLN A 229 24.28 -1.80 7.54
N GLU A 230 23.30 -2.02 8.42
CA GLU A 230 22.66 -3.32 8.62
C GLU A 230 21.82 -3.79 7.42
N THR A 231 21.25 -2.86 6.67
CA THR A 231 20.39 -3.12 5.50
C THR A 231 21.10 -3.00 4.17
N HIS A 232 22.40 -2.61 4.19
CA HIS A 232 23.18 -2.28 2.99
C HIS A 232 22.43 -1.29 2.09
N THR A 233 21.82 -0.28 2.71
CA THR A 233 21.04 0.76 2.05
C THR A 233 21.77 2.09 2.27
N SER A 234 21.65 3.02 1.33
CA SER A 234 22.17 4.38 1.45
C SER A 234 21.15 5.36 0.89
N GLY A 235 20.91 6.46 1.61
CA GLY A 235 19.97 7.49 1.21
C GLY A 235 20.32 8.85 1.80
N GLU A 236 19.60 9.88 1.37
CA GLU A 236 19.68 11.20 2.00
C GLU A 236 18.88 11.20 3.30
N ILE A 237 19.52 11.46 4.45
CA ILE A 237 18.86 11.45 5.76
C ILE A 237 18.20 12.81 6.00
N LEU A 238 16.87 12.81 6.10
CA LEU A 238 16.03 13.96 6.39
C LEU A 238 15.40 13.80 7.78
N ILE A 239 15.73 14.71 8.70
CA ILE A 239 15.18 14.71 10.06
C ILE A 239 14.31 15.94 10.20
N GLU A 240 13.01 15.70 10.29
CA GLU A 240 11.97 16.73 10.39
C GLU A 240 11.45 16.83 11.83
N PHE A 241 10.84 17.96 12.14
CA PHE A 241 10.17 18.19 13.42
C PHE A 241 8.70 18.45 13.19
N GLY A 242 7.83 17.84 14.01
CA GLY A 242 6.41 18.13 13.91
C GLY A 242 5.49 16.93 14.02
N ASP A 243 4.33 17.08 13.41
CA ASP A 243 3.36 16.00 13.23
C ASP A 243 3.83 15.06 12.12
N PRO A 244 4.05 13.76 12.39
CA PRO A 244 4.66 12.86 11.42
C PRO A 244 3.92 12.77 10.08
N PRO A 245 2.58 12.66 10.00
CA PRO A 245 1.87 12.65 8.73
C PRO A 245 2.08 13.91 7.89
N LEU A 246 2.01 15.08 8.51
CA LEU A 246 2.18 16.36 7.81
C LEU A 246 3.63 16.56 7.36
N ALA A 247 4.60 16.20 8.20
CA ALA A 247 6.02 16.30 7.87
C ALA A 247 6.40 15.39 6.70
N VAL A 248 5.97 14.12 6.73
CA VAL A 248 6.21 13.17 5.62
C VAL A 248 5.57 13.65 4.33
N ALA A 249 4.31 14.12 4.37
CA ALA A 249 3.63 14.68 3.20
C ALA A 249 4.32 15.96 2.68
N GLY A 250 4.82 16.80 3.58
CA GLY A 250 5.60 18.00 3.26
C GLY A 250 6.91 17.66 2.53
N VAL A 251 7.66 16.69 3.04
CA VAL A 251 8.87 16.17 2.38
C VAL A 251 8.52 15.61 1.01
N ALA A 252 7.51 14.73 0.93
CA ALA A 252 7.11 14.12 -0.34
C ALA A 252 6.72 15.18 -1.39
N THR A 253 6.03 16.25 -0.97
CA THR A 253 5.65 17.36 -1.86
C THR A 253 6.86 18.18 -2.32
N SER A 254 7.70 18.62 -1.37
CA SER A 254 8.84 19.51 -1.65
C SER A 254 9.92 18.81 -2.49
N ARG A 255 10.12 17.51 -2.26
CA ARG A 255 11.10 16.69 -2.96
C ARG A 255 10.56 16.09 -4.26
N LYS A 256 9.27 16.24 -4.56
CA LYS A 256 8.59 15.61 -5.70
C LYS A 256 8.76 14.09 -5.69
N THR A 257 8.46 13.50 -4.55
CA THR A 257 8.57 12.06 -4.32
C THR A 257 7.54 11.31 -5.18
N ASP A 258 7.97 10.22 -5.80
CA ASP A 258 7.12 9.36 -6.64
C ASP A 258 6.47 8.22 -5.84
N LEU A 259 7.09 7.84 -4.72
CA LEU A 259 6.62 6.76 -3.84
C LEU A 259 7.04 7.03 -2.40
N VAL A 260 6.10 6.90 -1.47
CA VAL A 260 6.38 6.88 -0.03
C VAL A 260 6.32 5.44 0.48
N VAL A 261 7.33 5.02 1.26
CA VAL A 261 7.40 3.70 1.90
C VAL A 261 7.34 3.88 3.41
N ILE A 262 6.41 3.19 4.07
CA ILE A 262 6.21 3.28 5.52
C ILE A 262 6.01 1.89 6.15
N GLY A 263 6.26 1.80 7.45
CA GLY A 263 5.90 0.62 8.23
C GLY A 263 4.44 0.64 8.70
N ARG A 264 3.80 -0.52 8.80
CA ARG A 264 2.45 -0.65 9.39
C ARG A 264 2.44 -0.44 10.90
N GLY A 265 3.62 -0.52 11.55
CA GLY A 265 3.76 -0.30 12.98
C GLY A 265 3.15 -1.41 13.83
N LYS A 266 3.61 -2.65 13.66
CA LYS A 266 3.23 -3.78 14.52
C LYS A 266 3.72 -3.53 15.95
N HIS A 267 2.81 -3.44 16.93
CA HIS A 267 3.11 -3.78 18.32
C HIS A 267 2.70 -5.25 18.53
N GLY A 268 3.57 -6.04 19.13
CA GLY A 268 3.33 -7.43 19.44
C GLY A 268 2.07 -7.63 20.29
N GLY A 269 1.02 -8.17 19.66
CA GLY A 269 -0.26 -8.52 20.24
C GLY A 269 -1.20 -9.01 19.15
N LEU A 270 -2.00 -10.02 19.43
CA LEU A 270 -3.09 -10.51 18.56
C LEU A 270 -3.96 -9.31 18.11
N GLY A 271 -3.81 -8.87 16.85
CA GLY A 271 -4.56 -7.75 16.28
C GLY A 271 -3.72 -6.46 16.09
N GLY A 272 -2.56 -6.55 15.42
CA GLY A 272 -1.73 -5.38 15.08
C GLY A 272 -2.52 -4.31 14.33
N ARG A 273 -2.99 -3.27 15.02
CA ARG A 273 -3.66 -2.13 14.39
C ARG A 273 -2.64 -1.32 13.60
N LEU A 274 -2.98 -0.99 12.36
CA LEU A 274 -2.26 0.04 11.60
C LEU A 274 -2.18 1.29 12.49
N ARG A 275 -0.98 1.82 12.71
CA ARG A 275 -0.81 3.01 13.57
C ARG A 275 -1.58 4.20 12.98
N ALA A 276 -2.12 5.05 13.84
CA ALA A 276 -2.86 6.25 13.43
C ALA A 276 -2.06 7.11 12.42
N ASN A 277 -0.74 7.18 12.59
CA ASN A 277 0.14 7.91 11.67
C ASN A 277 0.19 7.29 10.27
N ALA A 278 0.19 5.94 10.14
CA ALA A 278 0.20 5.29 8.83
C ALA A 278 -1.07 5.61 8.03
N TYR A 279 -2.24 5.59 8.67
CA TYR A 279 -3.50 6.03 8.05
C TYR A 279 -3.47 7.49 7.62
N ALA A 280 -2.94 8.36 8.47
CA ALA A 280 -2.86 9.78 8.16
C ALA A 280 -1.85 10.05 7.04
N ILE A 281 -0.69 9.36 7.02
CA ILE A 281 0.27 9.44 5.91
C ILE A 281 -0.37 8.98 4.60
N LEU A 282 -1.08 7.85 4.59
CA LEU A 282 -1.80 7.36 3.41
C LEU A 282 -2.79 8.38 2.86
N ARG A 283 -3.45 9.14 3.74
CA ARG A 283 -4.43 10.15 3.35
C ARG A 283 -3.78 11.45 2.85
N GLU A 284 -2.70 11.89 3.49
CA GLU A 284 -2.05 13.19 3.22
C GLU A 284 -0.97 13.10 2.13
N SER A 285 -0.52 11.89 1.78
CA SER A 285 0.55 11.69 0.80
C SER A 285 0.16 12.23 -0.60
N PRO A 286 1.04 13.01 -1.25
CA PRO A 286 0.83 13.50 -2.61
C PRO A 286 1.05 12.43 -3.68
N CYS A 287 1.57 11.28 -3.34
CA CYS A 287 1.91 10.18 -4.23
C CYS A 287 1.50 8.83 -3.62
N PRO A 288 1.59 7.72 -4.37
CA PRO A 288 1.35 6.38 -3.85
C PRO A 288 2.17 6.06 -2.60
N VAL A 289 1.63 5.17 -1.75
CA VAL A 289 2.26 4.73 -0.51
C VAL A 289 2.31 3.20 -0.49
N VAL A 290 3.46 2.65 -0.13
CA VAL A 290 3.61 1.23 0.21
C VAL A 290 3.74 1.09 1.73
N THR A 291 2.96 0.18 2.28
CA THR A 291 3.06 -0.21 3.69
C THR A 291 3.70 -1.60 3.81
N ILE A 292 4.71 -1.71 4.64
CA ILE A 292 5.49 -2.94 4.88
C ILE A 292 5.07 -3.58 6.19
#